data_df5610620d7a903e7d8fb2b022342038
#
_entry.id   df5610620d7a903e7d8fb2b022342038
#
_cell.length_a   1.000
_cell.length_b   1.000
_cell.length_c   1.000
_cell.angle_alpha   90.00
_cell.angle_beta   90.00
_cell.angle_gamma   90.00
#
_symmetry.space_group_name_H-M   'P 1'
#
loop_
_entity.id
_entity.type
_entity.pdbx_description
1 polymer ?
#
loop_
_entity_poly.entity_id
_entity_poly.type
_entity_poly.pdbx_seq_one_letter_code
_entity_poly.pdbx_strand_id
1 'polypeptide(L)'
;ELGAPKVILRGIPKGFIHNGGRMVVGPDDYLYVGTGESGTGRLSQDKNSLGGKILRLRLDGRPAPDNPFDNEVFSYGHRNVQGLAFDNEGRLWASEFGQNRWDELNLITKGADYGWPDVEGSGNVRGMTNPKVVWHTDEASPSGLAYWQNSLWMAGLRGQRLWEIPVAGTKTGDPIAHFRGDYGRLRTVQVAADGGSLLLTNSNTDGRGDPASDDDRLFQITR
;
A
#
# COMPACT_ATOMS: atom_id res chain seq x y z
N GLU A 1 -8.27 -29.20 10.37
CA GLU A 1 -7.55 -28.84 11.60
C GLU A 1 -6.36 -27.97 11.25
N LEU A 2 -6.14 -26.85 11.97
CA LEU A 2 -5.01 -25.97 11.74
C LEU A 2 -3.76 -26.51 12.43
N GLY A 3 -2.61 -26.46 11.74
CA GLY A 3 -1.30 -26.73 12.34
C GLY A 3 -0.81 -25.56 13.21
N ALA A 4 0.27 -25.77 13.97
CA ALA A 4 0.90 -24.73 14.75
C ALA A 4 1.46 -23.62 13.85
N PRO A 5 1.31 -22.32 14.21
CA PRO A 5 1.85 -21.22 13.42
C PRO A 5 3.38 -21.25 13.41
N LYS A 6 3.96 -21.06 12.22
CA LYS A 6 5.40 -20.94 12.01
C LYS A 6 5.79 -19.49 11.73
N VAL A 7 6.73 -18.96 12.51
CA VAL A 7 7.32 -17.64 12.21
C VAL A 7 8.28 -17.78 11.03
N ILE A 8 8.04 -17.04 9.95
CA ILE A 8 8.85 -17.06 8.72
C ILE A 8 9.81 -15.86 8.60
N LEU A 9 9.49 -14.73 9.24
CA LEU A 9 10.36 -13.55 9.27
C LEU A 9 10.32 -12.90 10.65
N ARG A 10 11.46 -12.36 11.09
CA ARG A 10 11.61 -11.61 12.34
C ARG A 10 12.37 -10.31 12.07
N GLY A 11 12.34 -9.39 13.02
CA GLY A 11 13.16 -8.16 12.97
C GLY A 11 12.49 -7.02 12.20
N ILE A 12 11.22 -7.12 11.80
CA ILE A 12 10.46 -5.97 11.30
C ILE A 12 10.31 -4.97 12.47
N PRO A 13 10.78 -3.72 12.31
CA PRO A 13 10.66 -2.71 13.36
C PRO A 13 9.18 -2.45 13.72
N LYS A 14 8.94 -2.15 14.97
CA LYS A 14 7.61 -1.78 15.49
C LYS A 14 7.63 -0.42 16.16
N GLY A 15 6.54 0.32 16.05
CA GLY A 15 6.35 1.62 16.72
C GLY A 15 4.90 1.84 17.10
N PHE A 16 4.60 2.99 17.70
CA PHE A 16 3.22 3.42 17.93
C PHE A 16 2.48 3.76 16.65
N ILE A 17 3.23 4.11 15.59
CA ILE A 17 2.72 4.50 14.27
C ILE A 17 3.55 3.81 13.18
N HIS A 18 3.05 3.83 11.96
CA HIS A 18 3.74 3.42 10.73
C HIS A 18 4.30 1.99 10.79
N ASN A 19 3.43 1.03 11.06
CA ASN A 19 3.82 -0.37 11.13
C ASN A 19 3.63 -1.12 9.78
N GLY A 20 2.93 -0.54 8.81
CA GLY A 20 2.64 -1.19 7.53
C GLY A 20 1.82 -2.47 7.68
N GLY A 21 2.27 -3.56 7.04
CA GLY A 21 1.73 -4.91 7.21
C GLY A 21 0.88 -5.41 6.05
N ARG A 22 0.72 -4.64 4.96
CA ARG A 22 0.05 -5.14 3.75
C ARG A 22 0.90 -6.21 3.08
N MET A 23 0.26 -7.30 2.67
CA MET A 23 0.91 -8.42 1.97
C MET A 23 0.14 -8.78 0.71
N VAL A 24 0.89 -9.24 -0.30
CA VAL A 24 0.33 -9.81 -1.54
C VAL A 24 1.31 -10.85 -2.08
N VAL A 25 0.80 -11.94 -2.64
CA VAL A 25 1.61 -12.88 -3.43
C VAL A 25 1.65 -12.35 -4.86
N GLY A 26 2.84 -12.22 -5.41
CA GLY A 26 3.05 -11.76 -6.77
C GLY A 26 2.82 -12.85 -7.82
N PRO A 27 2.72 -12.47 -9.10
CA PRO A 27 2.63 -13.42 -10.23
C PRO A 27 3.89 -14.27 -10.41
N ASP A 28 4.96 -13.95 -9.69
CA ASP A 28 6.23 -14.67 -9.60
C ASP A 28 6.29 -15.65 -8.40
N ASP A 29 5.16 -15.90 -7.75
CA ASP A 29 4.99 -16.77 -6.58
C ASP A 29 5.80 -16.35 -5.33
N TYR A 30 6.26 -15.09 -5.26
CA TYR A 30 6.89 -14.53 -4.07
C TYR A 30 5.93 -13.67 -3.26
N LEU A 31 6.17 -13.62 -1.94
CA LEU A 31 5.42 -12.79 -1.02
C LEU A 31 6.03 -11.38 -0.98
N TYR A 32 5.21 -10.38 -1.27
CA TYR A 32 5.57 -8.97 -1.11
C TYR A 32 4.93 -8.41 0.14
N VAL A 33 5.72 -7.69 0.96
CA VAL A 33 5.28 -7.15 2.25
C VAL A 33 5.66 -5.68 2.32
N GLY A 34 4.65 -4.80 2.47
CA GLY A 34 4.87 -3.39 2.75
C GLY A 34 5.07 -3.16 4.24
N THR A 35 6.17 -2.52 4.62
CA THR A 35 6.48 -2.17 6.00
C THR A 35 6.50 -0.66 6.20
N GLY A 36 6.28 -0.22 7.44
CA GLY A 36 6.45 1.18 7.82
C GLY A 36 7.77 1.41 8.54
N GLU A 37 8.19 2.66 8.62
CA GLU A 37 9.42 3.09 9.28
C GLU A 37 9.30 3.21 10.82
N SER A 38 8.14 2.87 11.36
CA SER A 38 7.86 2.78 12.81
C SER A 38 8.10 4.07 13.60
N GLY A 39 7.94 5.24 12.96
CA GLY A 39 8.23 6.55 13.55
C GLY A 39 9.70 6.95 13.51
N THR A 40 10.55 6.20 12.80
CA THR A 40 11.99 6.47 12.69
C THR A 40 12.39 6.57 11.21
N GLY A 41 12.16 7.73 10.60
CA GLY A 41 12.30 7.95 9.16
C GLY A 41 13.60 7.45 8.53
N ARG A 42 14.75 7.59 9.22
CA ARG A 42 16.05 7.11 8.73
C ARG A 42 16.09 5.60 8.41
N LEU A 43 15.23 4.79 9.04
CA LEU A 43 15.15 3.35 8.76
C LEU A 43 14.77 3.09 7.30
N SER A 44 14.03 4.00 6.67
CA SER A 44 13.60 3.88 5.28
C SER A 44 14.78 3.86 4.30
N GLN A 45 15.85 4.61 4.60
CA GLN A 45 17.05 4.68 3.78
C GLN A 45 18.11 3.62 4.12
N ASP A 46 18.02 2.99 5.30
CA ASP A 46 18.93 1.91 5.69
C ASP A 46 18.51 0.59 5.01
N LYS A 47 19.26 0.13 4.02
CA LYS A 47 19.00 -1.09 3.24
C LYS A 47 19.17 -2.38 4.05
N ASN A 48 19.72 -2.32 5.25
CA ASN A 48 19.81 -3.46 6.18
C ASN A 48 18.63 -3.49 7.18
N SER A 49 17.80 -2.45 7.20
CA SER A 49 16.59 -2.40 8.01
C SER A 49 15.39 -2.93 7.22
N LEU A 50 14.48 -3.65 7.87
CA LEU A 50 13.21 -4.08 7.31
C LEU A 50 12.10 -3.01 7.44
N GLY A 51 12.38 -1.86 8.06
CA GLY A 51 11.41 -0.76 8.23
C GLY A 51 11.40 0.21 7.05
N GLY A 52 10.21 0.65 6.61
CA GLY A 52 10.05 1.57 5.49
C GLY A 52 10.47 0.98 4.15
N LYS A 53 10.00 -0.25 3.89
CA LYS A 53 10.40 -1.08 2.74
C LYS A 53 9.19 -1.72 2.05
N ILE A 54 9.41 -2.14 0.81
CA ILE A 54 8.71 -3.29 0.28
C ILE A 54 9.70 -4.46 0.29
N LEU A 55 9.35 -5.53 0.98
CA LEU A 55 10.12 -6.76 1.06
C LEU A 55 9.62 -7.73 0.01
N ARG A 56 10.51 -8.60 -0.53
CA ARG A 56 10.16 -9.70 -1.43
C ARG A 56 10.79 -10.99 -0.93
N LEU A 57 9.95 -11.97 -0.61
CA LEU A 57 10.31 -13.15 0.14
C LEU A 57 9.82 -14.42 -0.58
N ARG A 58 10.52 -15.52 -0.36
CA ARG A 58 9.93 -16.84 -0.56
C ARG A 58 8.83 -17.07 0.48
N LEU A 59 7.89 -17.99 0.23
CA LEU A 59 6.83 -18.31 1.19
C LEU A 59 7.34 -18.93 2.51
N ASP A 60 8.60 -19.34 2.55
CA ASP A 60 9.28 -19.79 3.78
C ASP A 60 9.99 -18.66 4.55
N GLY A 61 9.93 -17.43 4.05
CA GLY A 61 10.48 -16.21 4.66
C GLY A 61 11.91 -15.88 4.26
N ARG A 62 12.61 -16.75 3.52
CA ARG A 62 13.94 -16.41 2.98
C ARG A 62 13.83 -15.32 1.92
N PRO A 63 14.88 -14.51 1.73
CA PRO A 63 14.94 -13.56 0.62
C PRO A 63 14.61 -14.25 -0.71
N ALA A 64 13.82 -13.59 -1.56
CA ALA A 64 13.63 -14.06 -2.92
C ALA A 64 14.95 -13.94 -3.70
N PRO A 65 15.24 -14.85 -4.64
CA PRO A 65 16.40 -14.72 -5.51
C PRO A 65 16.33 -13.41 -6.29
N ASP A 66 17.48 -12.90 -6.67
CA ASP A 66 17.63 -11.66 -7.43
C ASP A 66 17.10 -10.40 -6.73
N ASN A 67 16.89 -10.43 -5.42
CA ASN A 67 16.64 -9.19 -4.68
C ASN A 67 17.86 -8.25 -4.83
N PRO A 68 17.62 -6.92 -4.89
CA PRO A 68 18.67 -5.99 -5.33
C PRO A 68 19.80 -5.75 -4.31
N PHE A 69 19.62 -6.21 -3.06
CA PHE A 69 20.56 -5.93 -1.95
C PHE A 69 21.01 -7.21 -1.23
N ASP A 70 20.85 -8.38 -1.84
CA ASP A 70 21.19 -9.70 -1.28
C ASP A 70 20.48 -10.00 0.06
N ASN A 71 19.35 -9.36 0.32
CA ASN A 71 18.51 -9.53 1.49
C ASN A 71 17.01 -9.47 1.13
N GLU A 72 16.13 -9.29 2.11
CA GLU A 72 14.67 -9.27 1.92
C GLU A 72 14.15 -8.03 1.19
N VAL A 73 14.95 -6.95 1.10
CA VAL A 73 14.51 -5.64 0.60
C VAL A 73 14.37 -5.66 -0.93
N PHE A 74 13.18 -5.31 -1.43
CA PHE A 74 12.89 -5.14 -2.85
C PHE A 74 12.97 -3.67 -3.29
N SER A 75 12.38 -2.75 -2.50
CA SER A 75 12.50 -1.30 -2.64
C SER A 75 12.57 -0.62 -1.27
N TYR A 76 13.03 0.62 -1.21
CA TYR A 76 13.29 1.34 0.03
C TYR A 76 12.88 2.82 -0.08
N GLY A 77 13.03 3.57 1.01
CA GLY A 77 12.62 4.97 1.05
C GLY A 77 11.10 5.14 1.18
N HIS A 78 10.41 4.15 1.78
CA HIS A 78 8.98 4.21 2.06
C HIS A 78 8.71 4.68 3.49
N ARG A 79 7.60 5.40 3.68
CA ARG A 79 7.17 5.84 5.01
C ARG A 79 6.24 4.82 5.68
N ASN A 80 5.12 4.51 5.06
CA ASN A 80 4.11 3.61 5.63
C ASN A 80 3.20 3.04 4.55
N VAL A 81 3.64 1.96 3.91
CA VAL A 81 2.91 1.29 2.85
C VAL A 81 1.66 0.61 3.41
N GLN A 82 0.48 0.92 2.86
CA GLN A 82 -0.81 0.44 3.34
C GLN A 82 -1.60 -0.38 2.30
N GLY A 83 -1.30 -0.25 1.03
CA GLY A 83 -1.90 -1.01 -0.06
C GLY A 83 -0.84 -1.54 -1.01
N LEU A 84 -1.06 -2.75 -1.51
CA LEU A 84 -0.25 -3.39 -2.56
C LEU A 84 -1.18 -4.08 -3.54
N ALA A 85 -0.95 -3.89 -4.83
CA ALA A 85 -1.69 -4.57 -5.90
C ALA A 85 -0.81 -4.81 -7.11
N PHE A 86 -0.97 -5.96 -7.76
CA PHE A 86 -0.41 -6.22 -9.07
C PHE A 86 -1.42 -5.89 -10.16
N ASP A 87 -0.97 -5.28 -11.25
CA ASP A 87 -1.78 -5.12 -12.44
C ASP A 87 -1.66 -6.35 -13.37
N ASN A 88 -2.42 -6.33 -14.48
CA ASN A 88 -2.44 -7.46 -15.42
C ASN A 88 -1.12 -7.71 -16.17
N GLU A 89 -0.17 -6.76 -16.13
CA GLU A 89 1.15 -6.91 -16.71
C GLU A 89 2.20 -7.29 -15.65
N GLY A 90 1.75 -7.61 -14.41
CA GLY A 90 2.61 -8.04 -13.32
C GLY A 90 3.42 -6.91 -12.68
N ARG A 91 3.03 -5.64 -12.85
CA ARG A 91 3.66 -4.50 -12.19
C ARG A 91 3.06 -4.29 -10.81
N LEU A 92 3.92 -4.10 -9.83
CA LEU A 92 3.51 -3.84 -8.45
C LEU A 92 3.22 -2.35 -8.25
N TRP A 93 2.08 -2.05 -7.66
CA TRP A 93 1.67 -0.73 -7.23
C TRP A 93 1.53 -0.69 -5.72
N ALA A 94 1.88 0.42 -5.12
CA ALA A 94 1.76 0.64 -3.68
C ALA A 94 1.12 1.99 -3.37
N SER A 95 0.26 2.00 -2.36
CA SER A 95 -0.26 3.23 -1.77
C SER A 95 0.33 3.43 -0.39
N GLU A 96 0.73 4.64 -0.05
CA GLU A 96 1.33 4.93 1.25
C GLU A 96 0.98 6.32 1.80
N PHE A 97 0.99 6.41 3.13
CA PHE A 97 0.79 7.66 3.85
C PHE A 97 2.00 8.57 3.76
N GLY A 98 1.76 9.80 3.38
CA GLY A 98 2.69 10.89 3.63
C GLY A 98 2.68 11.35 5.08
N GLN A 99 3.45 12.38 5.38
CA GLN A 99 3.54 12.93 6.73
C GLN A 99 2.52 14.04 6.97
N ASN A 100 2.65 15.13 6.22
CA ASN A 100 1.85 16.33 6.44
C ASN A 100 1.24 16.87 5.15
N ARG A 101 1.78 16.51 4.01
CA ARG A 101 1.46 17.15 2.75
C ARG A 101 0.95 16.19 1.69
N TRP A 102 1.68 15.09 1.40
CA TRP A 102 1.41 14.26 0.26
C TRP A 102 1.31 12.78 0.59
N ASP A 103 0.11 12.22 0.43
CA ASP A 103 -0.08 10.78 0.27
C ASP A 103 0.25 10.36 -1.16
N GLU A 104 0.64 9.11 -1.37
CA GLU A 104 1.25 8.68 -2.62
C GLU A 104 0.68 7.38 -3.18
N LEU A 105 0.63 7.30 -4.52
CA LEU A 105 0.54 6.07 -5.28
C LEU A 105 1.82 5.88 -6.07
N ASN A 106 2.50 4.80 -5.82
CA ASN A 106 3.79 4.45 -6.38
C ASN A 106 3.72 3.24 -7.32
N LEU A 107 4.38 3.33 -8.49
CA LEU A 107 4.71 2.17 -9.31
C LEU A 107 6.06 1.63 -8.81
N ILE A 108 6.07 0.40 -8.30
CA ILE A 108 7.22 -0.16 -7.60
C ILE A 108 8.20 -0.81 -8.56
N THR A 109 9.46 -0.40 -8.45
CA THR A 109 10.58 -0.90 -9.23
C THR A 109 11.63 -1.52 -8.30
N LYS A 110 12.18 -2.66 -8.70
CA LYS A 110 13.26 -3.35 -7.99
C LYS A 110 14.45 -2.42 -7.75
N GLY A 111 14.88 -2.30 -6.49
CA GLY A 111 16.03 -1.52 -6.07
C GLY A 111 15.84 -0.01 -6.01
N ALA A 112 14.63 0.49 -6.33
CA ALA A 112 14.36 1.92 -6.36
C ALA A 112 14.22 2.52 -4.96
N ASP A 113 14.64 3.79 -4.84
CA ASP A 113 14.46 4.66 -3.68
C ASP A 113 13.23 5.55 -3.90
N TYR A 114 12.30 5.56 -2.94
CA TYR A 114 11.07 6.38 -2.98
C TYR A 114 11.17 7.65 -2.14
N GLY A 115 12.36 7.93 -1.60
CA GLY A 115 12.78 9.25 -1.13
C GLY A 115 12.52 9.56 0.33
N TRP A 116 11.63 8.83 1.02
CA TRP A 116 11.38 9.11 2.44
C TRP A 116 12.62 8.80 3.31
N PRO A 117 13.03 9.64 4.30
CA PRO A 117 12.35 10.87 4.77
C PRO A 117 12.80 12.16 4.08
N ASP A 118 13.71 12.11 3.12
CA ASP A 118 14.32 13.29 2.51
C ASP A 118 13.36 14.00 1.53
N VAL A 119 12.43 13.24 0.95
CA VAL A 119 11.40 13.73 0.03
C VAL A 119 10.05 13.20 0.45
N GLU A 120 9.01 14.04 0.36
CA GLU A 120 7.60 13.72 0.45
C GLU A 120 6.91 14.19 -0.82
N GLY A 121 6.25 13.28 -1.55
CA GLY A 121 5.68 13.58 -2.85
C GLY A 121 6.72 13.70 -3.98
N SER A 122 6.42 14.51 -4.99
CA SER A 122 7.25 14.65 -6.19
C SER A 122 8.39 15.67 -5.97
N GLY A 123 9.56 15.20 -5.56
CA GLY A 123 10.74 16.07 -5.30
C GLY A 123 11.66 16.25 -6.50
N ASN A 124 11.58 15.40 -7.53
CA ASN A 124 12.50 15.37 -8.69
C ASN A 124 13.98 15.28 -8.29
N VAL A 125 14.28 14.57 -7.20
CA VAL A 125 15.65 14.38 -6.70
C VAL A 125 16.33 13.25 -7.47
N ARG A 126 17.57 13.49 -7.90
CA ARG A 126 18.35 12.51 -8.66
C ARG A 126 18.56 11.22 -7.83
N GLY A 127 18.22 10.08 -8.41
CA GLY A 127 18.34 8.76 -7.76
C GLY A 127 17.11 8.35 -6.96
N MET A 128 16.13 9.24 -6.79
CA MET A 128 14.87 8.96 -6.16
C MET A 128 13.74 8.85 -7.18
N THR A 129 12.75 8.02 -6.91
CA THR A 129 11.63 7.73 -7.78
C THR A 129 10.41 8.53 -7.30
N ASN A 130 9.87 9.37 -8.18
CA ASN A 130 8.65 10.12 -7.87
C ASN A 130 7.42 9.21 -7.88
N PRO A 131 6.41 9.51 -7.04
CA PRO A 131 5.10 8.89 -7.12
C PRO A 131 4.42 9.16 -8.47
N LYS A 132 3.48 8.29 -8.84
CA LYS A 132 2.64 8.45 -10.03
C LYS A 132 1.47 9.39 -9.80
N VAL A 133 0.93 9.38 -8.58
CA VAL A 133 -0.12 10.29 -8.12
C VAL A 133 0.20 10.72 -6.70
N VAL A 134 -0.12 11.95 -6.38
CA VAL A 134 -0.09 12.50 -5.02
C VAL A 134 -1.44 13.11 -4.67
N TRP A 135 -1.82 13.05 -3.41
CA TRP A 135 -3.00 13.71 -2.83
C TRP A 135 -2.60 14.46 -1.57
N HIS A 136 -3.31 15.52 -1.24
CA HIS A 136 -3.21 16.06 0.11
C HIS A 136 -3.66 15.02 1.15
N THR A 137 -3.03 15.01 2.31
CA THR A 137 -3.26 13.99 3.35
C THR A 137 -4.69 13.99 3.92
N ASP A 138 -5.48 15.05 3.72
CA ASP A 138 -6.90 15.12 4.04
C ASP A 138 -7.81 14.59 2.92
N GLU A 139 -7.29 14.41 1.71
CA GLU A 139 -8.05 13.90 0.58
C GLU A 139 -7.99 12.37 0.44
N ALA A 140 -6.93 11.75 0.95
CA ALA A 140 -6.74 10.31 0.81
C ALA A 140 -6.57 9.59 2.16
N SER A 141 -5.43 9.66 2.83
CA SER A 141 -5.00 8.70 3.84
C SER A 141 -5.18 7.28 3.31
N PRO A 142 -4.39 6.89 2.30
CA PRO A 142 -4.61 5.68 1.50
C PRO A 142 -4.48 4.41 2.35
N SER A 143 -5.34 3.44 2.09
CA SER A 143 -5.32 2.16 2.78
C SER A 143 -5.27 1.02 1.76
N GLY A 144 -6.24 0.12 1.72
CA GLY A 144 -6.25 -0.99 0.77
C GLY A 144 -6.19 -0.53 -0.68
N LEU A 145 -5.50 -1.32 -1.50
CA LEU A 145 -5.35 -1.12 -2.94
C LEU A 145 -5.71 -2.41 -3.68
N ALA A 146 -6.46 -2.32 -4.76
CA ALA A 146 -6.77 -3.42 -5.65
C ALA A 146 -6.65 -2.97 -7.11
N TYR A 147 -6.37 -3.91 -8.03
CA TYR A 147 -6.43 -3.65 -9.46
C TYR A 147 -7.62 -4.40 -10.07
N TRP A 148 -8.50 -3.67 -10.71
CA TRP A 148 -9.71 -4.23 -11.32
C TRP A 148 -10.14 -3.41 -12.54
N GLN A 149 -10.44 -4.09 -13.64
CA GLN A 149 -10.94 -3.47 -14.88
C GLN A 149 -10.10 -2.28 -15.38
N ASN A 150 -8.77 -2.48 -15.48
CA ASN A 150 -7.79 -1.50 -15.94
C ASN A 150 -7.66 -0.24 -15.05
N SER A 151 -8.13 -0.31 -13.81
CA SER A 151 -7.97 0.76 -12.83
C SER A 151 -7.41 0.22 -11.52
N LEU A 152 -6.65 1.03 -10.83
CA LEU A 152 -6.36 0.84 -9.41
C LEU A 152 -7.50 1.44 -8.59
N TRP A 153 -7.92 0.72 -7.56
CA TRP A 153 -8.95 1.11 -6.63
C TRP A 153 -8.35 1.25 -5.24
N MET A 154 -8.41 2.44 -4.68
CA MET A 154 -7.72 2.78 -3.44
C MET A 154 -8.72 3.29 -2.40
N ALA A 155 -8.80 2.59 -1.27
CA ALA A 155 -9.64 2.99 -0.15
C ALA A 155 -8.99 4.14 0.62
N GLY A 156 -9.72 5.23 0.83
CA GLY A 156 -9.29 6.42 1.57
C GLY A 156 -9.90 6.49 2.96
N LEU A 157 -9.06 6.56 4.00
CA LEU A 157 -9.51 6.66 5.38
C LEU A 157 -9.98 8.08 5.72
N ARG A 158 -9.06 9.04 5.80
CA ARG A 158 -9.41 10.42 6.14
C ARG A 158 -10.18 11.10 5.01
N GLY A 159 -9.84 10.77 3.76
CA GLY A 159 -10.54 11.27 2.59
C GLY A 159 -11.96 10.72 2.41
N GLN A 160 -12.35 9.67 3.13
CA GLN A 160 -13.69 9.08 3.15
C GLN A 160 -14.26 8.84 1.75
N ARG A 161 -13.46 8.20 0.87
CA ARG A 161 -13.85 7.92 -0.51
C ARG A 161 -13.08 6.72 -1.07
N LEU A 162 -13.62 6.16 -2.13
CA LEU A 162 -12.92 5.19 -2.95
C LEU A 162 -12.37 5.92 -4.17
N TRP A 163 -11.06 5.86 -4.35
CA TRP A 163 -10.41 6.40 -5.54
C TRP A 163 -10.33 5.34 -6.62
N GLU A 164 -10.76 5.67 -7.84
CA GLU A 164 -10.47 4.94 -9.07
C GLU A 164 -9.36 5.67 -9.81
N ILE A 165 -8.27 4.98 -10.11
CA ILE A 165 -7.14 5.53 -10.84
C ILE A 165 -6.94 4.69 -12.12
N PRO A 166 -7.36 5.17 -13.31
CA PRO A 166 -7.14 4.46 -14.55
C PRO A 166 -5.66 4.21 -14.81
N VAL A 167 -5.31 3.00 -15.30
CA VAL A 167 -3.93 2.62 -15.58
C VAL A 167 -3.77 2.22 -17.03
N ALA A 168 -2.75 2.79 -17.70
CA ALA A 168 -2.35 2.44 -19.05
C ALA A 168 -0.82 2.26 -19.11
N GLY A 169 -0.36 1.01 -19.06
CA GLY A 169 1.07 0.72 -18.92
C GLY A 169 1.60 1.26 -17.59
N THR A 170 2.65 2.05 -17.64
CA THR A 170 3.26 2.70 -16.44
C THR A 170 2.69 4.09 -16.13
N LYS A 171 1.64 4.50 -16.82
CA LYS A 171 0.99 5.80 -16.67
C LYS A 171 -0.35 5.65 -15.95
N THR A 172 -0.72 6.69 -15.23
CA THR A 172 -2.05 6.83 -14.62
C THR A 172 -2.84 7.91 -15.33
N GLY A 173 -4.16 7.73 -15.42
CA GLY A 173 -5.10 8.82 -15.68
C GLY A 173 -5.38 9.63 -14.42
N ASP A 174 -6.27 10.63 -14.55
CA ASP A 174 -6.70 11.45 -13.43
C ASP A 174 -7.53 10.60 -12.45
N PRO A 175 -7.27 10.68 -11.13
CA PRO A 175 -8.04 9.97 -10.13
C PRO A 175 -9.50 10.43 -10.07
N ILE A 176 -10.42 9.47 -9.98
CA ILE A 176 -11.87 9.69 -9.88
C ILE A 176 -12.33 9.30 -8.48
N ALA A 177 -13.02 10.21 -7.79
CA ALA A 177 -13.53 9.97 -6.45
C ALA A 177 -14.96 9.42 -6.47
N HIS A 178 -15.17 8.27 -5.82
CA HIS A 178 -16.48 7.65 -5.61
C HIS A 178 -16.85 7.66 -4.12
N PHE A 179 -18.13 7.69 -3.82
CA PHE A 179 -18.69 7.56 -2.45
C PHE A 179 -18.12 8.57 -1.44
N ARG A 180 -17.95 9.82 -1.86
CA ARG A 180 -17.34 10.87 -1.03
C ARG A 180 -18.20 11.17 0.20
N GLY A 181 -17.77 10.73 1.37
CA GLY A 181 -18.45 10.91 2.65
C GLY A 181 -19.61 9.93 2.91
N ASP A 182 -20.03 9.13 1.93
CA ASP A 182 -21.24 8.31 2.03
C ASP A 182 -21.12 7.16 3.05
N TYR A 183 -19.91 6.63 3.22
CA TYR A 183 -19.65 5.46 4.06
C TYR A 183 -18.55 5.69 5.09
N GLY A 184 -18.09 6.93 5.24
CA GLY A 184 -17.03 7.30 6.17
C GLY A 184 -15.65 6.78 5.72
N ARG A 185 -14.87 6.31 6.66
CA ARG A 185 -13.48 5.89 6.50
C ARG A 185 -13.40 4.52 5.79
N LEU A 186 -12.95 4.50 4.55
CA LEU A 186 -12.81 3.25 3.78
C LEU A 186 -11.42 2.62 4.04
N ARG A 187 -11.42 1.31 4.37
CA ARG A 187 -10.20 0.60 4.84
C ARG A 187 -9.66 -0.39 3.82
N THR A 188 -10.43 -1.36 3.42
CA THR A 188 -9.98 -2.44 2.54
C THR A 188 -10.80 -2.44 1.26
N VAL A 189 -10.13 -2.54 0.14
CA VAL A 189 -10.73 -2.88 -1.14
C VAL A 189 -10.03 -4.10 -1.72
N GLN A 190 -10.80 -5.04 -2.25
CA GLN A 190 -10.29 -6.27 -2.85
C GLN A 190 -11.22 -6.74 -3.96
N VAL A 191 -10.67 -7.35 -4.99
CA VAL A 191 -11.45 -8.00 -6.04
C VAL A 191 -12.08 -9.27 -5.47
N ALA A 192 -13.37 -9.47 -5.70
CA ALA A 192 -14.05 -10.70 -5.33
C ALA A 192 -13.47 -11.89 -6.10
N ALA A 193 -13.60 -13.10 -5.55
CA ALA A 193 -12.97 -14.29 -6.11
C ALA A 193 -13.42 -14.63 -7.54
N ASP A 194 -14.65 -14.22 -7.91
CA ASP A 194 -15.20 -14.37 -9.26
C ASP A 194 -14.73 -13.31 -10.26
N GLY A 195 -13.98 -12.30 -9.78
CA GLY A 195 -13.51 -11.16 -10.61
C GLY A 195 -14.61 -10.18 -11.00
N GLY A 196 -15.86 -10.42 -10.62
CA GLY A 196 -17.04 -9.66 -11.07
C GLY A 196 -17.35 -8.39 -10.28
N SER A 197 -16.74 -8.24 -9.09
CA SER A 197 -17.02 -7.11 -8.19
C SER A 197 -15.84 -6.75 -7.31
N LEU A 198 -15.93 -5.59 -6.66
CA LEU A 198 -15.05 -5.22 -5.55
C LEU A 198 -15.76 -5.46 -4.22
N LEU A 199 -15.02 -5.94 -3.25
CA LEU A 199 -15.40 -5.98 -1.84
C LEU A 199 -14.72 -4.81 -1.13
N LEU A 200 -15.49 -4.01 -0.40
CA LEU A 200 -15.02 -2.80 0.28
C LEU A 200 -15.46 -2.84 1.75
N THR A 201 -14.57 -2.50 2.67
CA THR A 201 -14.92 -2.32 4.08
C THR A 201 -14.70 -0.87 4.52
N ASN A 202 -15.55 -0.39 5.41
CA ASN A 202 -15.23 0.82 6.17
C ASN A 202 -14.57 0.47 7.53
N SER A 203 -14.15 1.50 8.28
CA SER A 203 -13.50 1.41 9.59
C SER A 203 -13.80 2.69 10.37
N ASN A 204 -15.08 2.91 10.69
CA ASN A 204 -15.55 4.09 11.39
C ASN A 204 -15.45 3.91 12.92
N THR A 205 -15.41 2.64 13.38
CA THR A 205 -15.32 2.30 14.81
C THR A 205 -13.87 2.28 15.35
N ASP A 206 -12.88 2.67 14.55
CA ASP A 206 -11.44 2.67 14.93
C ASP A 206 -11.04 3.84 15.86
N GLY A 207 -12.00 4.61 16.36
CA GLY A 207 -11.80 5.76 17.23
C GLY A 207 -11.40 7.06 16.51
N ARG A 208 -11.40 7.06 15.18
CA ARG A 208 -11.07 8.21 14.32
C ARG A 208 -12.20 8.58 13.35
N GLY A 209 -13.28 7.83 13.35
CA GLY A 209 -14.47 8.04 12.53
C GLY A 209 -15.69 8.39 13.37
N ASP A 210 -16.78 8.75 12.69
CA ASP A 210 -18.09 8.92 13.27
C ASP A 210 -18.95 7.72 12.86
N PRO A 211 -19.04 6.65 13.68
CA PRO A 211 -19.71 5.42 13.30
C PRO A 211 -21.24 5.59 13.27
N ALA A 212 -21.87 5.05 12.23
CA ALA A 212 -23.30 4.80 12.23
C ALA A 212 -23.62 3.59 13.13
N SER A 213 -24.91 3.39 13.44
CA SER A 213 -25.34 2.33 14.36
C SER A 213 -25.07 0.91 13.86
N ASP A 214 -24.85 0.75 12.54
CA ASP A 214 -24.60 -0.52 11.84
C ASP A 214 -23.14 -0.64 11.30
N ASP A 215 -22.24 0.27 11.67
CA ASP A 215 -20.83 0.20 11.31
C ASP A 215 -20.06 -0.82 12.21
N ASP A 216 -18.99 -1.46 11.73
CA ASP A 216 -18.41 -1.34 10.38
C ASP A 216 -19.09 -2.32 9.42
N ARG A 217 -19.06 -2.00 8.12
CA ARG A 217 -19.80 -2.71 7.09
C ARG A 217 -18.89 -3.28 6.00
N LEU A 218 -19.38 -4.33 5.34
CA LEU A 218 -18.83 -4.88 4.10
C LEU A 218 -19.78 -4.55 2.94
N PHE A 219 -19.24 -3.96 1.90
CA PHE A 219 -19.96 -3.59 0.67
C PHE A 219 -19.46 -4.43 -0.50
N GLN A 220 -20.38 -4.77 -1.40
CA GLN A 220 -20.07 -5.28 -2.72
C GLN A 220 -20.38 -4.19 -3.77
N ILE A 221 -19.41 -3.92 -4.64
CA ILE A 221 -19.50 -2.91 -5.69
C ILE A 221 -19.42 -3.61 -7.04
N THR A 222 -20.41 -3.43 -7.86
CA THR A 222 -20.47 -3.89 -9.26
C THR A 222 -20.40 -2.70 -10.20
N ARG A 223 -19.97 -2.90 -11.43
CA ARG A 223 -20.09 -1.93 -12.54
C ARG A 223 -21.32 -2.23 -13.37
#